data_eca811cd39cab3e7f12e868a23a23624
#
_entry.id   eca811cd39cab3e7f12e868a23a23624
#
_cell.length_a   1.000
_cell.length_b   1.000
_cell.length_c   1.000
_cell.angle_alpha   90.00
_cell.angle_beta   90.00
_cell.angle_gamma   90.00
#
_symmetry.space_group_name_H-M   'P 1'
#
loop_
_entity.id
_entity.type
_entity.pdbx_description
1 polymer ?
#
loop_
_entity_poly.entity_id
_entity_poly.type
_entity_poly.pdbx_seq_one_letter_code
_entity_poly.pdbx_strand_id
1 'polypeptide(L)'
;AVKLLKEAKNPTMYIGLGAKDAGDEVKEFAEKFKTPIMSSYLGKGIVEDKFPAYMGTIGRIGPKAAQEVQGATDLVVWVGNNSPFSVLWFPKDAKVIQIDVDPAKFGKRHSTDVSMLADAKKALRAIIDAGETRSESPLYKAAIADRENWDAWQDSFKNSDEMPVRPEPIWDVINKKADDNAIFAIDVGNVNVDSCRLLNLHDD
;
A
#
# COMPACT_ATOMS: atom_id res chain seq x y z
N ALA A 1 -4.72 3.63 -19.44
CA ALA A 1 -3.85 3.42 -18.30
C ALA A 1 -2.41 3.87 -18.62
N VAL A 2 -1.70 3.22 -19.55
CA VAL A 2 -0.29 3.49 -19.87
C VAL A 2 -0.01 4.97 -20.19
N LYS A 3 -0.89 5.63 -20.96
CA LYS A 3 -0.77 7.07 -21.24
C LYS A 3 -0.76 7.90 -19.95
N LEU A 4 -1.68 7.67 -19.03
CA LEU A 4 -1.73 8.39 -17.75
C LEU A 4 -0.48 8.13 -16.90
N LEU A 5 0.00 6.88 -16.87
CA LEU A 5 1.25 6.53 -16.18
C LEU A 5 2.46 7.28 -16.75
N LYS A 6 2.52 7.43 -18.09
CA LYS A 6 3.61 8.16 -18.75
C LYS A 6 3.58 9.67 -18.43
N GLU A 7 2.40 10.25 -18.30
CA GLU A 7 2.18 11.69 -18.04
C GLU A 7 2.28 12.06 -16.57
N ALA A 8 2.01 11.13 -15.65
CA ALA A 8 2.02 11.37 -14.21
C ALA A 8 3.42 11.76 -13.70
N LYS A 9 3.49 12.68 -12.77
CA LYS A 9 4.73 13.04 -12.07
C LYS A 9 4.97 12.15 -10.87
N ASN A 10 3.91 11.91 -10.09
CA ASN A 10 3.93 11.20 -8.83
C ASN A 10 2.85 10.09 -8.79
N PRO A 11 2.96 9.04 -9.63
CA PRO A 11 2.00 7.94 -9.60
C PRO A 11 2.16 7.15 -8.29
N THR A 12 1.05 6.68 -7.75
CA THR A 12 0.99 5.79 -6.59
C THR A 12 0.05 4.62 -6.85
N MET A 13 0.22 3.52 -6.12
CA MET A 13 -0.68 2.39 -6.18
C MET A 13 -1.40 2.22 -4.84
N TYR A 14 -2.72 1.97 -4.91
CA TYR A 14 -3.54 1.69 -3.76
C TYR A 14 -4.26 0.36 -3.93
N ILE A 15 -3.81 -0.65 -3.18
CA ILE A 15 -4.31 -2.03 -3.28
C ILE A 15 -5.31 -2.36 -2.17
N GLY A 16 -6.25 -3.22 -2.49
CA GLY A 16 -7.19 -3.79 -1.53
C GLY A 16 -7.30 -5.29 -1.71
N LEU A 17 -8.24 -5.92 -0.99
CA LEU A 17 -8.45 -7.36 -1.00
C LEU A 17 -8.60 -7.97 -2.40
N GLY A 18 -9.14 -7.21 -3.36
CA GLY A 18 -9.28 -7.69 -4.74
C GLY A 18 -7.97 -7.88 -5.50
N ALA A 19 -6.83 -7.48 -4.91
CA ALA A 19 -5.50 -7.74 -5.45
C ALA A 19 -4.79 -8.95 -4.81
N LYS A 20 -5.49 -9.75 -3.98
CA LYS A 20 -4.90 -10.84 -3.17
C LYS A 20 -4.11 -11.87 -3.97
N ASP A 21 -4.50 -12.14 -5.21
CA ASP A 21 -3.85 -13.13 -6.09
C ASP A 21 -2.90 -12.47 -7.11
N ALA A 22 -2.53 -11.20 -6.89
CA ALA A 22 -1.73 -10.39 -7.81
C ALA A 22 -0.47 -9.78 -7.16
N GLY A 23 0.04 -10.37 -6.07
CA GLY A 23 1.18 -9.85 -5.31
C GLY A 23 2.42 -9.62 -6.19
N ASP A 24 2.79 -10.59 -7.01
CA ASP A 24 3.92 -10.50 -7.92
C ASP A 24 3.75 -9.38 -8.96
N GLU A 25 2.56 -9.26 -9.57
CA GLU A 25 2.28 -8.21 -10.52
C GLU A 25 2.26 -6.82 -9.86
N VAL A 26 1.83 -6.73 -8.61
CA VAL A 26 1.89 -5.49 -7.82
C VAL A 26 3.34 -5.06 -7.59
N LYS A 27 4.21 -6.00 -7.19
CA LYS A 27 5.65 -5.75 -6.98
C LYS A 27 6.34 -5.35 -8.29
N GLU A 28 6.15 -6.12 -9.35
CA GLU A 28 6.73 -5.83 -10.67
C GLU A 28 6.26 -4.49 -11.24
N PHE A 29 4.97 -4.17 -11.08
CA PHE A 29 4.43 -2.88 -11.46
C PHE A 29 5.12 -1.73 -10.72
N ALA A 30 5.25 -1.86 -9.39
CA ALA A 30 5.89 -0.85 -8.57
C ALA A 30 7.36 -0.62 -8.94
N GLU A 31 8.09 -1.69 -9.21
CA GLU A 31 9.49 -1.62 -9.65
C GLU A 31 9.64 -1.00 -11.04
N LYS A 32 8.81 -1.43 -12.00
CA LYS A 32 8.87 -0.93 -13.38
C LYS A 32 8.48 0.53 -13.49
N PHE A 33 7.40 0.91 -12.81
CA PHE A 33 6.85 2.27 -12.92
C PHE A 33 7.28 3.20 -11.80
N LYS A 34 8.14 2.73 -10.88
CA LYS A 34 8.62 3.50 -9.72
C LYS A 34 7.47 4.12 -8.94
N THR A 35 6.53 3.24 -8.53
CA THR A 35 5.25 3.60 -7.94
C THR A 35 5.20 3.11 -6.49
N PRO A 36 5.16 4.00 -5.48
CA PRO A 36 4.96 3.58 -4.10
C PRO A 36 3.62 2.85 -3.95
N ILE A 37 3.61 1.78 -3.17
CA ILE A 37 2.43 0.96 -2.89
C ILE A 37 1.87 1.33 -1.52
N MET A 38 0.58 1.55 -1.45
CA MET A 38 -0.19 1.65 -0.21
C MET A 38 -1.30 0.60 -0.21
N SER A 39 -1.68 0.10 0.94
CA SER A 39 -2.80 -0.83 1.03
C SER A 39 -3.95 -0.30 1.89
N SER A 40 -5.14 -0.84 1.65
CA SER A 40 -6.17 -0.84 2.69
C SER A 40 -5.79 -1.85 3.77
N TYR A 41 -6.50 -1.81 4.91
CA TYR A 41 -6.28 -2.81 5.97
C TYR A 41 -6.42 -4.25 5.44
N LEU A 42 -7.44 -4.51 4.63
CA LEU A 42 -7.68 -5.82 4.02
C LEU A 42 -6.71 -6.17 2.87
N GLY A 43 -5.89 -5.23 2.45
CA GLY A 43 -4.85 -5.45 1.45
C GLY A 43 -3.45 -5.63 2.05
N LYS A 44 -3.32 -5.56 3.39
CA LYS A 44 -2.06 -5.85 4.08
C LYS A 44 -1.72 -7.33 3.91
N GLY A 45 -0.46 -7.63 3.61
CA GLY A 45 0.02 -9.00 3.36
C GLY A 45 -0.08 -9.46 1.89
N ILE A 46 -0.67 -8.67 0.98
CA ILE A 46 -0.61 -8.94 -0.47
C ILE A 46 0.81 -8.70 -1.01
N VAL A 47 1.52 -7.79 -0.37
CA VAL A 47 2.94 -7.54 -0.56
C VAL A 47 3.57 -7.60 0.82
N GLU A 48 4.72 -8.22 0.93
CA GLU A 48 5.45 -8.32 2.19
C GLU A 48 5.76 -6.92 2.76
N ASP A 49 5.67 -6.79 4.08
CA ASP A 49 5.85 -5.51 4.76
C ASP A 49 7.26 -4.90 4.58
N LYS A 50 8.24 -5.72 4.20
CA LYS A 50 9.63 -5.30 3.94
C LYS A 50 9.93 -5.01 2.47
N PHE A 51 8.94 -5.11 1.58
CA PHE A 51 9.15 -4.71 0.19
C PHE A 51 9.47 -3.21 0.09
N PRO A 52 10.57 -2.80 -0.57
CA PRO A 52 11.06 -1.42 -0.49
C PRO A 52 10.04 -0.36 -0.91
N ALA A 53 9.21 -0.65 -1.91
CA ALA A 53 8.20 0.30 -2.39
C ALA A 53 6.87 0.25 -1.60
N TYR A 54 6.74 -0.61 -0.57
CA TYR A 54 5.54 -0.70 0.24
C TYR A 54 5.58 0.30 1.40
N MET A 55 4.70 1.30 1.34
CA MET A 55 4.61 2.37 2.33
C MET A 55 3.73 2.02 3.53
N GLY A 56 3.03 0.88 3.50
CA GLY A 56 2.11 0.43 4.55
C GLY A 56 0.64 0.77 4.25
N THR A 57 -0.18 0.64 5.29
CA THR A 57 -1.62 0.94 5.17
C THR A 57 -1.87 2.44 5.06
N ILE A 58 -2.91 2.81 4.29
CA ILE A 58 -3.30 4.21 4.08
C ILE A 58 -4.16 4.74 5.25
N GLY A 59 -4.16 6.06 5.38
CA GLY A 59 -5.04 6.81 6.28
C GLY A 59 -4.45 7.10 7.64
N ARG A 60 -5.30 7.48 8.60
CA ARG A 60 -4.89 7.98 9.93
C ARG A 60 -4.06 6.98 10.75
N ILE A 61 -4.21 5.69 10.46
CA ILE A 61 -3.50 4.62 11.16
C ILE A 61 -2.20 4.22 10.45
N GLY A 62 -1.99 4.71 9.24
CA GLY A 62 -0.82 4.35 8.43
C GLY A 62 0.48 5.01 8.90
N PRO A 63 1.63 4.51 8.43
CA PRO A 63 2.93 5.14 8.60
C PRO A 63 2.97 6.55 7.99
N LYS A 64 3.90 7.39 8.45
CA LYS A 64 4.09 8.75 7.91
C LYS A 64 4.36 8.73 6.41
N ALA A 65 5.22 7.82 5.93
CA ALA A 65 5.51 7.67 4.51
C ALA A 65 4.25 7.46 3.65
N ALA A 66 3.31 6.61 4.09
CA ALA A 66 2.04 6.42 3.39
C ALA A 66 1.19 7.70 3.36
N GLN A 67 1.18 8.48 4.45
CA GLN A 67 0.41 9.73 4.52
C GLN A 67 0.97 10.81 3.60
N GLU A 68 2.28 10.93 3.49
CA GLU A 68 2.94 11.90 2.61
C GLU A 68 2.74 11.55 1.14
N VAL A 69 2.92 10.27 0.80
CA VAL A 69 2.69 9.77 -0.57
C VAL A 69 1.24 10.00 -1.00
N GLN A 70 0.26 9.67 -0.16
CA GLN A 70 -1.15 9.85 -0.50
C GLN A 70 -1.52 11.30 -0.76
N GLY A 71 -0.92 12.25 -0.02
CA GLY A 71 -1.17 13.68 -0.15
C GLY A 71 -0.48 14.35 -1.35
N ALA A 72 0.58 13.74 -1.89
CA ALA A 72 1.41 14.30 -2.96
C ALA A 72 1.20 13.63 -4.33
N THR A 73 0.32 12.64 -4.41
CA THR A 73 0.05 11.90 -5.66
C THR A 73 -0.74 12.73 -6.66
N ASP A 74 -0.42 12.57 -7.95
CA ASP A 74 -1.20 13.11 -9.07
C ASP A 74 -1.91 12.02 -9.90
N LEU A 75 -1.57 10.75 -9.64
CA LEU A 75 -2.22 9.58 -10.26
C LEU A 75 -2.28 8.43 -9.26
N VAL A 76 -3.46 7.90 -9.03
CA VAL A 76 -3.67 6.69 -8.22
C VAL A 76 -4.05 5.52 -9.12
N VAL A 77 -3.25 4.44 -9.07
CA VAL A 77 -3.63 3.13 -9.61
C VAL A 77 -4.36 2.37 -8.50
N TRP A 78 -5.67 2.32 -8.60
CA TRP A 78 -6.58 1.81 -7.57
C TRP A 78 -7.01 0.40 -7.90
N VAL A 79 -6.54 -0.59 -7.13
CA VAL A 79 -6.67 -2.01 -7.49
C VAL A 79 -7.48 -2.77 -6.45
N GLY A 80 -8.65 -3.26 -6.85
CA GLY A 80 -9.48 -4.17 -6.05
C GLY A 80 -9.84 -3.62 -4.66
N ASN A 81 -10.16 -2.34 -4.56
CA ASN A 81 -10.32 -1.66 -3.29
C ASN A 81 -11.61 -0.83 -3.23
N ASN A 82 -12.35 -0.94 -2.15
CA ASN A 82 -13.57 -0.17 -1.92
C ASN A 82 -13.60 0.48 -0.52
N SER A 83 -12.44 0.84 0.04
CA SER A 83 -12.36 1.48 1.34
C SER A 83 -13.18 2.77 1.39
N PRO A 84 -14.15 2.90 2.31
CA PRO A 84 -15.06 4.04 2.35
C PRO A 84 -14.38 5.35 2.75
N PHE A 85 -13.27 5.29 3.46
CA PHE A 85 -12.57 6.47 3.96
C PHE A 85 -11.55 7.06 2.97
N SER A 86 -11.24 6.32 1.90
CA SER A 86 -10.22 6.74 0.92
C SER A 86 -10.56 8.04 0.20
N VAL A 87 -11.82 8.41 0.11
CA VAL A 87 -12.28 9.71 -0.45
C VAL A 87 -11.70 10.94 0.27
N LEU A 88 -11.22 10.76 1.52
CA LEU A 88 -10.70 11.84 2.34
C LEU A 88 -9.19 12.03 2.20
N TRP A 89 -8.49 11.07 1.55
CA TRP A 89 -7.05 10.97 1.66
C TRP A 89 -6.29 11.35 0.40
N PHE A 90 -6.90 11.20 -0.77
CA PHE A 90 -6.27 11.57 -2.02
C PHE A 90 -6.65 13.00 -2.45
N PRO A 91 -5.73 13.72 -3.14
CA PRO A 91 -6.07 15.01 -3.75
C PRO A 91 -7.27 14.86 -4.69
N LYS A 92 -8.19 15.82 -4.66
CA LYS A 92 -9.43 15.76 -5.47
C LYS A 92 -9.17 15.81 -6.96
N ASP A 93 -8.06 16.37 -7.36
CA ASP A 93 -7.60 16.54 -8.74
C ASP A 93 -6.67 15.41 -9.20
N ALA A 94 -6.30 14.50 -8.30
CA ALA A 94 -5.53 13.31 -8.67
C ALA A 94 -6.34 12.45 -9.66
N LYS A 95 -5.71 12.03 -10.75
CA LYS A 95 -6.30 11.10 -11.72
C LYS A 95 -6.36 9.70 -11.13
N VAL A 96 -7.35 8.91 -11.57
CA VAL A 96 -7.54 7.54 -11.08
C VAL A 96 -7.66 6.55 -12.24
N ILE A 97 -6.79 5.55 -12.21
CA ILE A 97 -6.96 4.29 -12.95
C ILE A 97 -7.55 3.29 -11.97
N GLN A 98 -8.79 2.88 -12.14
CA GLN A 98 -9.45 1.93 -11.25
C GLN A 98 -9.58 0.56 -11.92
N ILE A 99 -9.10 -0.48 -11.25
CA ILE A 99 -9.16 -1.88 -11.67
C ILE A 99 -10.04 -2.61 -10.68
N ASP A 100 -11.13 -3.18 -11.13
CA ASP A 100 -12.06 -3.96 -10.31
C ASP A 100 -12.83 -4.97 -11.18
N VAL A 101 -13.27 -6.07 -10.57
CA VAL A 101 -14.15 -7.08 -11.21
C VAL A 101 -15.62 -6.70 -11.11
N ASP A 102 -15.98 -5.75 -10.26
CA ASP A 102 -17.33 -5.27 -10.06
C ASP A 102 -17.51 -3.86 -10.63
N PRO A 103 -18.27 -3.69 -11.72
CA PRO A 103 -18.49 -2.39 -12.35
C PRO A 103 -19.18 -1.38 -11.42
N ALA A 104 -19.92 -1.83 -10.40
CA ALA A 104 -20.58 -0.96 -9.42
C ALA A 104 -19.59 -0.25 -8.46
N LYS A 105 -18.31 -0.61 -8.49
CA LYS A 105 -17.26 0.05 -7.70
C LYS A 105 -16.65 1.26 -8.39
N PHE A 106 -16.75 1.36 -9.72
CA PHE A 106 -16.14 2.45 -10.47
C PHE A 106 -16.76 3.80 -10.10
N GLY A 107 -15.87 4.76 -9.81
CA GLY A 107 -16.27 6.12 -9.45
C GLY A 107 -16.97 6.25 -8.07
N LYS A 108 -17.17 5.16 -7.35
CA LYS A 108 -17.92 5.18 -6.07
C LYS A 108 -17.22 5.98 -4.96
N ARG A 109 -15.90 5.99 -4.96
CA ARG A 109 -15.07 6.61 -3.91
C ARG A 109 -14.34 7.84 -4.40
N HIS A 110 -13.93 7.85 -5.64
CA HIS A 110 -13.28 8.95 -6.32
C HIS A 110 -13.66 8.90 -7.81
N SER A 111 -13.72 10.05 -8.48
CA SER A 111 -13.93 10.06 -9.94
C SER A 111 -12.83 9.26 -10.62
N THR A 112 -13.20 8.48 -11.65
CA THR A 112 -12.30 7.56 -12.32
C THR A 112 -12.05 8.03 -13.75
N ASP A 113 -10.79 8.24 -14.12
CA ASP A 113 -10.39 8.62 -15.46
C ASP A 113 -10.31 7.43 -16.41
N VAL A 114 -9.89 6.28 -15.87
CA VAL A 114 -9.83 5.00 -16.60
C VAL A 114 -10.39 3.88 -15.71
N SER A 115 -11.50 3.28 -16.16
CA SER A 115 -12.10 2.10 -15.50
C SER A 115 -11.69 0.84 -16.28
N MET A 116 -11.09 -0.12 -15.59
CA MET A 116 -10.70 -1.42 -16.15
C MET A 116 -11.50 -2.53 -15.48
N LEU A 117 -12.56 -3.00 -16.14
CA LEU A 117 -13.36 -4.14 -15.68
C LEU A 117 -12.59 -5.44 -15.94
N ALA A 118 -11.76 -5.84 -15.01
CA ALA A 118 -10.87 -6.98 -15.15
C ALA A 118 -10.40 -7.50 -13.79
N ASP A 119 -9.92 -8.73 -13.81
CA ASP A 119 -9.12 -9.30 -12.74
C ASP A 119 -7.83 -8.49 -12.55
N ALA A 120 -7.42 -8.28 -11.28
CA ALA A 120 -6.28 -7.44 -10.94
C ALA A 120 -4.97 -7.94 -11.59
N LYS A 121 -4.70 -9.25 -11.49
CA LYS A 121 -3.49 -9.89 -12.04
C LYS A 121 -3.40 -9.66 -13.55
N LYS A 122 -4.49 -9.93 -14.27
CA LYS A 122 -4.55 -9.78 -15.74
C LYS A 122 -4.40 -8.33 -16.17
N ALA A 123 -5.07 -7.41 -15.47
CA ALA A 123 -5.00 -5.99 -15.79
C ALA A 123 -3.60 -5.41 -15.54
N LEU A 124 -2.99 -5.73 -14.39
CA LEU A 124 -1.64 -5.29 -14.08
C LEU A 124 -0.63 -5.85 -15.08
N ARG A 125 -0.71 -7.15 -15.41
CA ARG A 125 0.15 -7.77 -16.42
C ARG A 125 0.05 -7.04 -17.77
N ALA A 126 -1.16 -6.77 -18.25
CA ALA A 126 -1.35 -6.05 -19.51
C ALA A 126 -0.77 -4.62 -19.49
N ILE A 127 -0.84 -3.92 -18.35
CA ILE A 127 -0.23 -2.60 -18.21
C ILE A 127 1.29 -2.70 -18.18
N ILE A 128 1.83 -3.68 -17.43
CA ILE A 128 3.27 -3.93 -17.34
C ILE A 128 3.84 -4.22 -18.73
N ASP A 129 3.22 -5.10 -19.50
CA ASP A 129 3.70 -5.51 -20.82
C ASP A 129 3.67 -4.35 -21.83
N ALA A 130 2.67 -3.48 -21.74
CA ALA A 130 2.47 -2.35 -22.68
C ALA A 130 3.22 -1.07 -22.27
N GLY A 131 3.64 -0.93 -21.02
CA GLY A 131 4.25 0.29 -20.50
C GLY A 131 5.78 0.31 -20.59
N GLU A 132 6.36 1.50 -20.65
CA GLU A 132 7.81 1.73 -20.57
C GLU A 132 8.26 1.88 -19.12
N THR A 133 9.49 1.44 -18.81
CA THR A 133 10.09 1.64 -17.48
C THR A 133 10.25 3.14 -17.19
N ARG A 134 9.91 3.54 -15.97
CA ARG A 134 10.04 4.93 -15.50
C ARG A 134 11.29 5.12 -14.66
N SER A 135 11.81 6.34 -14.69
CA SER A 135 12.82 6.78 -13.71
C SER A 135 12.16 7.15 -12.38
N GLU A 136 12.92 7.09 -11.31
CA GLU A 136 12.49 7.48 -9.97
C GLU A 136 12.17 8.96 -9.89
N SER A 137 10.97 9.29 -9.40
CA SER A 137 10.60 10.66 -9.07
C SER A 137 11.20 11.10 -7.73
N PRO A 138 11.29 12.42 -7.47
CA PRO A 138 11.66 12.90 -6.13
C PRO A 138 10.76 12.35 -5.02
N LEU A 139 9.43 12.24 -5.28
CA LEU A 139 8.50 11.67 -4.33
C LEU A 139 8.81 10.18 -4.05
N TYR A 140 9.11 9.39 -5.09
CA TYR A 140 9.45 7.97 -4.91
C TYR A 140 10.67 7.81 -4.00
N LYS A 141 11.74 8.57 -4.24
CA LYS A 141 12.96 8.55 -3.41
C LYS A 141 12.69 8.97 -1.97
N ALA A 142 11.94 10.06 -1.79
CA ALA A 142 11.55 10.53 -0.47
C ALA A 142 10.72 9.48 0.28
N ALA A 143 9.77 8.84 -0.39
CA ALA A 143 8.91 7.82 0.19
C ALA A 143 9.72 6.60 0.70
N ILE A 144 10.69 6.12 -0.08
CA ILE A 144 11.59 5.03 0.35
C ILE A 144 12.39 5.45 1.60
N ALA A 145 13.01 6.62 1.58
CA ALA A 145 13.79 7.12 2.71
C ALA A 145 12.91 7.34 3.97
N ASP A 146 11.70 7.87 3.81
CA ASP A 146 10.76 8.06 4.91
C ASP A 146 10.27 6.73 5.49
N ARG A 147 10.11 5.71 4.65
CA ARG A 147 9.77 4.37 5.12
C ARG A 147 10.92 3.76 5.93
N GLU A 148 12.16 3.86 5.46
CA GLU A 148 13.34 3.40 6.17
C GLU A 148 13.49 4.13 7.52
N ASN A 149 13.33 5.45 7.55
CA ASN A 149 13.36 6.25 8.77
C ASN A 149 12.25 5.87 9.75
N TRP A 150 11.04 5.59 9.25
CA TRP A 150 9.93 5.12 10.07
C TRP A 150 10.24 3.76 10.70
N ASP A 151 10.74 2.81 9.93
CA ASP A 151 11.10 1.48 10.42
C ASP A 151 12.21 1.57 11.48
N ALA A 152 13.26 2.36 11.23
CA ALA A 152 14.34 2.58 12.17
C ALA A 152 13.85 3.24 13.47
N TRP A 153 12.93 4.21 13.37
CA TRP A 153 12.32 4.83 14.55
C TRP A 153 11.51 3.83 15.38
N GLN A 154 10.70 2.99 14.74
CA GLN A 154 9.96 1.93 15.45
C GLN A 154 10.90 0.89 16.08
N ASP A 155 11.94 0.51 15.35
CA ASP A 155 12.94 -0.45 15.82
C ASP A 155 13.66 0.02 17.09
N SER A 156 13.81 1.34 17.26
CA SER A 156 14.43 1.91 18.46
C SER A 156 13.67 1.63 19.76
N PHE A 157 12.38 1.26 19.68
CA PHE A 157 11.54 0.96 20.83
C PHE A 157 11.38 -0.55 21.13
N LYS A 158 11.91 -1.43 20.27
CA LYS A 158 11.74 -2.89 20.42
C LYS A 158 12.26 -3.45 21.75
N ASN A 159 13.22 -2.79 22.37
CA ASN A 159 13.81 -3.18 23.65
C ASN A 159 13.42 -2.23 24.80
N SER A 160 12.33 -1.49 24.66
CA SER A 160 11.86 -0.59 25.71
C SER A 160 11.35 -1.37 26.92
N ASP A 161 11.76 -0.92 28.12
CA ASP A 161 11.32 -1.41 29.43
C ASP A 161 10.31 -0.46 30.11
N GLU A 162 9.77 0.50 29.36
CA GLU A 162 8.79 1.46 29.85
C GLU A 162 7.50 0.79 30.36
N MET A 163 6.94 1.38 31.42
CA MET A 163 5.64 0.96 31.97
C MET A 163 4.66 2.14 31.91
N PRO A 164 3.44 1.94 31.37
CA PRO A 164 2.89 0.69 30.81
C PRO A 164 3.66 0.22 29.57
N VAL A 165 3.66 -1.10 29.34
CA VAL A 165 4.40 -1.73 28.24
C VAL A 165 3.99 -1.12 26.90
N ARG A 166 4.97 -0.74 26.10
CA ARG A 166 4.77 -0.25 24.73
C ARG A 166 4.36 -1.38 23.79
N PRO A 167 3.67 -1.08 22.68
CA PRO A 167 3.30 -2.10 21.69
C PRO A 167 4.51 -2.70 20.94
N GLU A 168 5.56 -1.91 20.67
CA GLU A 168 6.67 -2.34 19.83
C GLU A 168 7.41 -3.59 20.34
N PRO A 169 7.76 -3.73 21.63
CA PRO A 169 8.34 -4.98 22.17
C PRO A 169 7.42 -6.19 22.00
N ILE A 170 6.10 -6.00 22.16
CA ILE A 170 5.11 -7.09 22.04
C ILE A 170 5.08 -7.60 20.59
N TRP A 171 4.95 -6.69 19.63
CA TRP A 171 4.89 -7.06 18.22
C TRP A 171 6.22 -7.60 17.69
N ASP A 172 7.35 -7.13 18.21
CA ASP A 172 8.67 -7.69 17.88
C ASP A 172 8.78 -9.17 18.30
N VAL A 173 8.28 -9.52 19.49
CA VAL A 173 8.23 -10.92 19.94
C VAL A 173 7.28 -11.75 19.05
N ILE A 174 6.11 -11.20 18.70
CA ILE A 174 5.17 -11.88 17.81
C ILE A 174 5.82 -12.14 16.45
N ASN A 175 6.41 -11.13 15.81
CA ASN A 175 7.08 -11.25 14.53
C ASN A 175 8.24 -12.27 14.53
N LYS A 176 8.92 -12.45 15.67
CA LYS A 176 10.02 -13.41 15.80
C LYS A 176 9.58 -14.83 16.11
N LYS A 177 8.36 -15.01 16.63
CA LYS A 177 7.87 -16.29 17.15
C LYS A 177 6.75 -16.92 16.34
N ALA A 178 6.03 -16.12 15.58
CA ALA A 178 5.01 -16.65 14.68
C ALA A 178 5.66 -17.47 13.55
N ASP A 179 5.00 -18.55 13.19
CA ASP A 179 5.38 -19.33 12.01
C ASP A 179 5.02 -18.56 10.73
N ASP A 180 5.71 -18.85 9.62
CA ASP A 180 5.49 -18.14 8.34
C ASP A 180 4.04 -18.26 7.84
N ASN A 181 3.37 -19.39 8.13
CA ASN A 181 1.97 -19.63 7.79
C ASN A 181 0.98 -19.29 8.93
N ALA A 182 1.38 -18.48 9.90
CA ALA A 182 0.51 -18.10 11.01
C ALA A 182 -0.67 -17.23 10.54
N ILE A 183 -1.87 -17.55 11.04
CA ILE A 183 -3.09 -16.79 10.78
C ILE A 183 -3.34 -15.85 11.96
N PHE A 184 -3.43 -14.54 11.69
CA PHE A 184 -3.68 -13.52 12.69
C PHE A 184 -5.13 -13.05 12.66
N ALA A 185 -5.86 -13.29 13.76
CA ALA A 185 -7.17 -12.70 14.01
C ALA A 185 -7.00 -11.52 14.97
N ILE A 186 -7.36 -10.32 14.53
CA ILE A 186 -7.09 -9.07 15.25
C ILE A 186 -8.41 -8.36 15.55
N ASP A 187 -8.60 -8.02 16.82
CA ASP A 187 -9.79 -7.32 17.29
C ASP A 187 -9.75 -5.82 16.93
N VAL A 188 -10.88 -5.15 17.06
CA VAL A 188 -11.01 -3.70 16.83
C VAL A 188 -10.43 -2.92 18.01
N GLY A 189 -9.73 -1.83 17.73
CA GLY A 189 -9.15 -0.95 18.74
C GLY A 189 -7.69 -0.61 18.45
N ASN A 190 -6.93 -0.23 19.48
CA ASN A 190 -5.52 0.13 19.34
C ASN A 190 -4.68 -1.03 18.80
N VAL A 191 -4.99 -2.27 19.18
CA VAL A 191 -4.31 -3.46 18.65
C VAL A 191 -4.39 -3.56 17.13
N ASN A 192 -5.51 -3.12 16.53
CA ASN A 192 -5.66 -3.06 15.08
C ASN A 192 -4.74 -2.00 14.45
N VAL A 193 -4.61 -0.83 15.11
CA VAL A 193 -3.69 0.22 14.66
C VAL A 193 -2.24 -0.25 14.74
N ASP A 194 -1.89 -0.89 15.85
CA ASP A 194 -0.54 -1.39 16.08
C ASP A 194 -0.19 -2.52 15.10
N SER A 195 -1.12 -3.44 14.83
CA SER A 195 -0.90 -4.49 13.81
C SER A 195 -0.67 -3.95 12.42
N CYS A 196 -1.36 -2.87 12.02
CA CYS A 196 -1.12 -2.22 10.74
C CYS A 196 0.32 -1.74 10.57
N ARG A 197 0.96 -1.34 11.67
CA ARG A 197 2.26 -0.69 11.68
C ARG A 197 3.40 -1.62 12.03
N LEU A 198 3.16 -2.60 12.89
CA LEU A 198 4.19 -3.37 13.61
C LEU A 198 4.20 -4.86 13.26
N LEU A 199 3.06 -5.43 12.81
CA LEU A 199 3.01 -6.81 12.36
C LEU A 199 3.62 -6.91 10.96
N ASN A 200 4.66 -7.72 10.82
CA ASN A 200 5.26 -8.05 9.53
C ASN A 200 4.57 -9.30 8.98
N LEU A 201 3.96 -9.16 7.82
CA LEU A 201 3.45 -10.29 7.05
C LEU A 201 4.43 -10.58 5.92
N HIS A 202 4.65 -11.87 5.68
CA HIS A 202 5.46 -12.36 4.59
C HIS A 202 4.55 -12.73 3.41
N ASP A 203 5.14 -12.72 2.24
CA ASP A 203 4.54 -13.22 1.01
C ASP A 203 4.70 -14.76 1.00
N ASP A 204 3.66 -15.51 0.60
CA ASP A 204 3.71 -16.98 0.43
C ASP A 204 4.35 -17.39 -0.89
#